data_4646806e4034dbe2f77e2af548839a16
#
_entry.id   4646806e4034dbe2f77e2af548839a16
#
_cell.length_a   1.000
_cell.length_b   1.000
_cell.length_c   1.000
_cell.angle_alpha   90.00
_cell.angle_beta   90.00
_cell.angle_gamma   90.00
#
_symmetry.space_group_name_H-M   'P 1'
#
loop_
_entity.id
_entity.type
_entity.pdbx_description
1 polymer ?
#
loop_
_entity_poly.entity_id
_entity_poly.type
_entity_poly.pdbx_seq_one_letter_code
_entity_poly.pdbx_strand_id
1 'polypeptide(L)'
;MSARQLRILTLNIAHGRGLSTYQGFHGARGIERNLLRVARLLKREAADVVALQEVDEDSHWNQRIHLLDFLKAEGGYPHSYLGVHNRRGGRLPLAYGNGLLSRFPIEHADHQAFGTAEIGEKGFLYTELTLPDGHLPIVNLHLDYKSRLRRIEQIERLIVFLEERHTQKGEEGYLSPVVCGDFNSRSGKPNDAVAHLFKYLEDQCAYQIYPEKGRTFPSLLPIHGLDFILVPPSYKVMRCEILRCYVSDHRPVVVDLEILNELK
;
A
#
# COMPACT_ATOMS: atom_id res chain seq x y z
N MET A 1 -10.38 29.91 2.70
CA MET A 1 -9.27 29.09 2.20
C MET A 1 -9.89 27.87 1.56
N SER A 2 -9.48 27.47 0.35
CA SER A 2 -10.01 26.26 -0.27
C SER A 2 -9.49 25.06 0.54
N ALA A 3 -10.40 24.19 0.99
CA ALA A 3 -10.03 22.95 1.66
C ALA A 3 -9.10 22.14 0.75
N ARG A 4 -7.96 21.69 1.30
CA ARG A 4 -6.98 20.96 0.51
C ARG A 4 -7.44 19.53 0.33
N GLN A 5 -7.53 19.13 -0.92
CA GLN A 5 -7.86 17.76 -1.28
C GLN A 5 -6.59 16.94 -1.51
N LEU A 6 -6.60 15.71 -1.06
CA LEU A 6 -5.54 14.71 -1.20
C LEU A 6 -6.14 13.43 -1.75
N ARG A 7 -5.58 12.89 -2.83
CA ARG A 7 -6.01 11.61 -3.41
C ARG A 7 -4.99 10.53 -3.13
N ILE A 8 -5.43 9.45 -2.46
CA ILE A 8 -4.62 8.27 -2.15
C ILE A 8 -5.17 7.07 -2.91
N LEU A 9 -4.27 6.31 -3.53
CA LEU A 9 -4.57 5.05 -4.23
C LEU A 9 -3.75 3.92 -3.64
N THR A 10 -4.38 2.76 -3.37
CA THR A 10 -3.66 1.51 -3.07
C THR A 10 -3.94 0.45 -4.13
N LEU A 11 -2.91 -0.32 -4.50
CA LEU A 11 -3.00 -1.39 -5.50
C LEU A 11 -1.92 -2.44 -5.31
N ASN A 12 -2.30 -3.70 -5.16
CA ASN A 12 -1.39 -4.82 -5.37
C ASN A 12 -1.20 -5.02 -6.89
N ILE A 13 0.05 -4.84 -7.40
CA ILE A 13 0.36 -4.90 -8.83
C ILE A 13 0.75 -6.28 -9.33
N ALA A 14 0.69 -7.29 -8.44
CA ALA A 14 0.92 -8.68 -8.78
C ALA A 14 2.25 -8.89 -9.56
N HIS A 15 3.36 -8.32 -9.07
CA HIS A 15 4.68 -8.40 -9.71
C HIS A 15 4.70 -7.97 -11.19
N GLY A 16 3.77 -7.09 -11.60
CA GLY A 16 3.67 -6.64 -13.00
C GLY A 16 3.12 -7.68 -13.98
N ARG A 17 2.63 -8.83 -13.50
CA ARG A 17 2.12 -9.92 -14.37
C ARG A 17 0.71 -9.67 -14.94
N GLY A 18 0.05 -8.58 -14.53
CA GLY A 18 -1.32 -8.26 -14.94
C GLY A 18 -2.31 -9.32 -14.43
N LEU A 19 -3.12 -9.88 -15.33
CA LEU A 19 -4.11 -10.91 -14.99
C LEU A 19 -3.58 -12.35 -15.09
N SER A 20 -2.29 -12.54 -15.40
CA SER A 20 -1.71 -13.89 -15.45
C SER A 20 -1.69 -14.53 -14.07
N THR A 21 -2.04 -15.81 -13.99
CA THR A 21 -2.07 -16.56 -12.73
C THR A 21 -0.69 -16.97 -12.22
N TYR A 22 0.33 -16.92 -13.09
CA TYR A 22 1.69 -17.37 -12.75
C TYR A 22 2.73 -16.31 -13.09
N GLN A 23 3.71 -16.14 -12.18
CA GLN A 23 4.92 -15.34 -12.41
C GLN A 23 5.86 -16.09 -13.38
N GLY A 24 6.64 -15.32 -14.14
CA GLY A 24 7.64 -15.89 -15.06
C GLY A 24 7.13 -16.33 -16.43
N PHE A 25 5.81 -16.30 -16.71
CA PHE A 25 5.29 -16.58 -18.05
C PHE A 25 5.42 -15.42 -19.04
N HIS A 26 5.76 -14.23 -18.54
CA HIS A 26 5.92 -13.06 -19.39
C HIS A 26 7.40 -12.75 -19.63
N GLY A 27 7.78 -12.58 -20.90
CA GLY A 27 9.04 -11.92 -21.23
C GLY A 27 8.97 -10.42 -20.92
N ALA A 28 10.12 -9.73 -20.98
CA ALA A 28 10.26 -8.29 -20.65
C ALA A 28 9.18 -7.42 -21.30
N ARG A 29 8.93 -7.58 -22.62
CA ARG A 29 7.87 -6.83 -23.34
C ARG A 29 6.47 -7.04 -22.78
N GLY A 30 6.18 -8.22 -22.21
CA GLY A 30 4.88 -8.53 -21.59
C GLY A 30 4.71 -7.77 -20.28
N ILE A 31 5.74 -7.80 -19.44
CA ILE A 31 5.79 -7.06 -18.17
C ILE A 31 5.69 -5.55 -18.42
N GLU A 32 6.53 -5.00 -19.31
CA GLU A 32 6.50 -3.57 -19.67
C GLU A 32 5.12 -3.13 -20.16
N ARG A 33 4.46 -3.92 -21.00
CA ARG A 33 3.10 -3.63 -21.48
C ARG A 33 2.10 -3.56 -20.35
N ASN A 34 2.20 -4.46 -19.36
CA ASN A 34 1.33 -4.45 -18.19
C ASN A 34 1.63 -3.23 -17.32
N LEU A 35 2.91 -2.91 -17.09
CA LEU A 35 3.33 -1.73 -16.33
C LEU A 35 2.86 -0.42 -17.00
N LEU A 36 2.92 -0.33 -18.33
CA LEU A 36 2.36 0.82 -19.08
C LEU A 36 0.84 0.97 -18.87
N ARG A 37 0.10 -0.14 -18.69
CA ARG A 37 -1.33 -0.07 -18.35
C ARG A 37 -1.53 0.48 -16.94
N VAL A 38 -0.69 0.03 -15.98
CA VAL A 38 -0.69 0.58 -14.61
C VAL A 38 -0.34 2.06 -14.65
N ALA A 39 0.73 2.46 -15.31
CA ALA A 39 1.14 3.86 -15.42
C ALA A 39 0.06 4.77 -16.03
N ARG A 40 -0.65 4.30 -17.08
CA ARG A 40 -1.79 5.03 -17.65
C ARG A 40 -2.94 5.18 -16.66
N LEU A 41 -3.22 4.13 -15.87
CA LEU A 41 -4.18 4.21 -14.77
C LEU A 41 -3.77 5.29 -13.76
N LEU A 42 -2.52 5.26 -13.29
CA LEU A 42 -2.01 6.24 -12.32
C LEU A 42 -2.09 7.67 -12.85
N LYS A 43 -1.75 7.89 -14.13
CA LYS A 43 -1.89 9.20 -14.79
C LYS A 43 -3.34 9.66 -14.84
N ARG A 44 -4.28 8.77 -15.18
CA ARG A 44 -5.71 9.08 -15.27
C ARG A 44 -6.30 9.42 -13.91
N GLU A 45 -5.96 8.63 -12.89
CA GLU A 45 -6.46 8.86 -11.53
C GLU A 45 -5.80 10.06 -10.87
N ALA A 46 -4.61 10.46 -11.32
CA ALA A 46 -3.86 11.61 -10.83
C ALA A 46 -3.70 11.61 -9.29
N ALA A 47 -3.54 10.42 -8.69
CA ALA A 47 -3.40 10.29 -7.25
C ALA A 47 -2.14 11.02 -6.76
N ASP A 48 -2.24 11.67 -5.60
CA ASP A 48 -1.09 12.37 -4.99
C ASP A 48 -0.13 11.37 -4.35
N VAL A 49 -0.67 10.29 -3.81
CA VAL A 49 0.07 9.19 -3.20
C VAL A 49 -0.45 7.86 -3.71
N VAL A 50 0.48 6.98 -4.09
CA VAL A 50 0.16 5.62 -4.56
C VAL A 50 0.94 4.60 -3.74
N ALA A 51 0.21 3.77 -3.00
CA ALA A 51 0.73 2.65 -2.23
C ALA A 51 0.62 1.36 -3.04
N LEU A 52 1.75 0.75 -3.35
CA LEU A 52 1.82 -0.43 -4.20
C LEU A 52 2.34 -1.64 -3.42
N GLN A 53 1.77 -2.81 -3.65
CA GLN A 53 2.22 -4.08 -3.10
C GLN A 53 2.69 -5.00 -4.23
N GLU A 54 3.53 -5.99 -3.89
CA GLU A 54 4.19 -6.90 -4.83
C GLU A 54 5.01 -6.18 -5.91
N VAL A 55 5.85 -5.26 -5.45
CA VAL A 55 6.73 -4.45 -6.31
C VAL A 55 8.13 -5.04 -6.32
N ASP A 56 8.62 -5.47 -7.49
CA ASP A 56 9.97 -6.00 -7.64
C ASP A 56 11.01 -4.89 -7.88
N GLU A 57 12.17 -5.05 -7.21
CA GLU A 57 13.40 -4.32 -7.48
C GLU A 57 14.24 -5.07 -8.52
N ASP A 58 14.53 -6.36 -8.25
CA ASP A 58 15.36 -7.22 -9.07
C ASP A 58 14.94 -8.68 -8.91
N SER A 59 13.93 -9.11 -9.66
CA SER A 59 13.44 -10.48 -9.62
C SER A 59 13.54 -11.16 -10.98
N HIS A 60 14.08 -12.39 -10.99
CA HIS A 60 14.26 -13.14 -12.24
C HIS A 60 12.96 -13.43 -12.98
N TRP A 61 11.84 -13.58 -12.27
CA TRP A 61 10.54 -13.90 -12.85
C TRP A 61 9.88 -12.73 -13.61
N ASN A 62 10.33 -11.49 -13.38
CA ASN A 62 9.89 -10.30 -14.12
C ASN A 62 11.01 -9.68 -14.98
N GLN A 63 12.02 -10.51 -15.37
CA GLN A 63 13.13 -10.11 -16.22
C GLN A 63 14.02 -9.02 -15.62
N ARG A 64 14.09 -8.94 -14.28
CA ARG A 64 14.92 -7.99 -13.52
C ARG A 64 14.56 -6.52 -13.76
N ILE A 65 13.32 -6.26 -14.16
CA ILE A 65 12.81 -4.89 -14.31
C ILE A 65 12.53 -4.32 -12.92
N HIS A 66 13.07 -3.13 -12.63
CA HIS A 66 12.75 -2.37 -11.44
C HIS A 66 11.36 -1.72 -11.60
N LEU A 67 10.32 -2.37 -11.04
CA LEU A 67 8.92 -2.00 -11.32
C LEU A 67 8.59 -0.60 -10.81
N LEU A 68 9.12 -0.22 -9.63
CA LEU A 68 8.82 1.09 -9.05
C LEU A 68 9.42 2.22 -9.87
N ASP A 69 10.68 2.10 -10.32
CA ASP A 69 11.32 3.13 -11.14
C ASP A 69 10.64 3.28 -12.49
N PHE A 70 10.21 2.16 -13.09
CA PHE A 70 9.41 2.19 -14.30
C PHE A 70 8.10 2.96 -14.08
N LEU A 71 7.35 2.64 -13.02
CA LEU A 71 6.08 3.30 -12.71
C LEU A 71 6.27 4.77 -12.29
N LYS A 72 7.36 5.10 -11.60
CA LYS A 72 7.75 6.47 -11.28
C LYS A 72 7.92 7.30 -12.54
N ALA A 73 8.76 6.83 -13.47
CA ALA A 73 9.06 7.51 -14.73
C ALA A 73 7.80 7.65 -15.60
N GLU A 74 7.15 6.53 -15.90
CA GLU A 74 5.97 6.50 -16.76
C GLU A 74 4.72 7.11 -16.11
N GLY A 75 4.60 7.07 -14.77
CA GLY A 75 3.51 7.67 -14.01
C GLY A 75 3.68 9.18 -13.80
N GLY A 76 4.92 9.69 -13.93
CA GLY A 76 5.25 11.10 -13.72
C GLY A 76 5.28 11.49 -12.24
N TYR A 77 5.76 10.60 -11.37
CA TYR A 77 5.93 10.89 -9.94
C TYR A 77 7.35 11.39 -9.65
N PRO A 78 7.52 12.50 -8.92
CA PRO A 78 8.84 13.01 -8.56
C PRO A 78 9.52 12.16 -7.47
N HIS A 79 8.75 11.57 -6.55
CA HIS A 79 9.28 10.87 -5.39
C HIS A 79 8.79 9.43 -5.33
N SER A 80 9.66 8.53 -4.87
CA SER A 80 9.33 7.12 -4.65
C SER A 80 10.21 6.50 -3.58
N TYR A 81 9.71 5.47 -2.91
CA TYR A 81 10.48 4.62 -2.01
C TYR A 81 10.01 3.17 -2.11
N LEU A 82 10.98 2.22 -2.09
CA LEU A 82 10.71 0.78 -2.11
C LEU A 82 11.25 0.13 -0.83
N GLY A 83 10.35 -0.44 -0.03
CA GLY A 83 10.70 -1.29 1.10
C GLY A 83 10.76 -2.75 0.65
N VAL A 84 11.98 -3.30 0.55
CA VAL A 84 12.17 -4.69 0.11
C VAL A 84 12.05 -5.64 1.30
N HIS A 85 11.06 -6.54 1.26
CA HIS A 85 10.78 -7.52 2.32
C HIS A 85 11.35 -8.91 2.01
N ASN A 86 11.59 -9.19 0.74
CA ASN A 86 12.17 -10.46 0.26
C ASN A 86 13.43 -10.18 -0.51
N ARG A 87 14.52 -10.83 -0.11
CA ARG A 87 15.80 -10.73 -0.83
C ARG A 87 16.47 -12.09 -0.88
N ARG A 88 16.68 -12.57 -2.10
CA ARG A 88 17.44 -13.79 -2.40
C ARG A 88 18.41 -13.50 -3.53
N GLY A 89 19.68 -13.78 -3.31
CA GLY A 89 20.73 -13.65 -4.32
C GLY A 89 20.88 -14.89 -5.23
N GLY A 90 21.99 -14.93 -5.98
CA GLY A 90 22.37 -16.05 -6.81
C GLY A 90 21.82 -16.02 -8.25
N ARG A 91 21.72 -17.18 -8.89
CA ARG A 91 21.36 -17.28 -10.33
C ARG A 91 19.90 -16.89 -10.63
N LEU A 92 19.02 -17.05 -9.67
CA LEU A 92 17.61 -16.70 -9.75
C LEU A 92 17.26 -15.70 -8.65
N PRO A 93 17.71 -14.43 -8.77
CA PRO A 93 17.54 -13.45 -7.72
C PRO A 93 16.08 -13.10 -7.54
N LEU A 94 15.72 -12.71 -6.33
CA LEU A 94 14.43 -12.14 -5.95
C LEU A 94 14.69 -10.95 -5.04
N ALA A 95 14.08 -9.81 -5.36
CA ALA A 95 14.03 -8.65 -4.49
C ALA A 95 12.70 -7.93 -4.73
N TYR A 96 11.81 -7.96 -3.76
CA TYR A 96 10.49 -7.34 -3.87
C TYR A 96 9.89 -6.99 -2.51
N GLY A 97 8.93 -6.09 -2.54
CA GLY A 97 8.25 -5.62 -1.33
C GLY A 97 7.11 -4.66 -1.62
N ASN A 98 6.99 -3.63 -0.79
CA ASN A 98 5.99 -2.58 -0.93
C ASN A 98 6.62 -1.28 -1.41
N GLY A 99 5.98 -0.62 -2.39
CA GLY A 99 6.44 0.64 -2.95
C GLY A 99 5.50 1.80 -2.67
N LEU A 100 6.04 3.00 -2.62
CA LEU A 100 5.28 4.24 -2.58
C LEU A 100 5.73 5.16 -3.72
N LEU A 101 4.74 5.74 -4.43
CA LEU A 101 4.95 6.87 -5.33
C LEU A 101 4.26 8.09 -4.74
N SER A 102 4.89 9.25 -4.79
CA SER A 102 4.35 10.48 -4.20
C SER A 102 4.63 11.70 -5.07
N ARG A 103 3.68 12.64 -5.09
CA ARG A 103 3.87 13.99 -5.60
C ARG A 103 4.57 14.90 -4.59
N PHE A 104 4.59 14.49 -3.33
CA PHE A 104 5.22 15.21 -2.23
C PHE A 104 6.56 14.59 -1.86
N PRO A 105 7.52 15.37 -1.34
CA PRO A 105 8.78 14.84 -0.82
C PRO A 105 8.54 13.78 0.26
N ILE A 106 9.37 12.73 0.24
CA ILE A 106 9.43 11.71 1.29
C ILE A 106 10.57 12.12 2.22
N GLU A 107 10.23 12.60 3.41
CA GLU A 107 11.20 13.06 4.39
C GLU A 107 11.80 11.90 5.19
N HIS A 108 10.95 10.95 5.54
CA HIS A 108 11.34 9.76 6.27
C HIS A 108 10.71 8.51 5.65
N ALA A 109 11.46 7.42 5.63
CA ALA A 109 10.96 6.12 5.22
C ALA A 109 11.61 5.02 6.05
N ASP A 110 10.81 4.08 6.53
CA ASP A 110 11.23 2.86 7.22
C ASP A 110 10.40 1.69 6.72
N HIS A 111 10.97 0.49 6.68
CA HIS A 111 10.26 -0.70 6.25
C HIS A 111 10.69 -1.92 7.04
N GLN A 112 9.76 -2.80 7.31
CA GLN A 112 10.02 -4.03 8.04
C GLN A 112 9.37 -5.22 7.35
N ALA A 113 10.15 -6.31 7.19
CA ALA A 113 9.61 -7.62 6.90
C ALA A 113 9.01 -8.21 8.18
N PHE A 114 7.86 -8.88 8.07
CA PHE A 114 7.24 -9.54 9.22
C PHE A 114 7.95 -10.84 9.66
N GLY A 115 8.90 -11.32 8.88
CA GLY A 115 9.66 -12.52 9.17
C GLY A 115 10.96 -12.56 8.38
N THR A 116 11.51 -13.75 8.23
CA THR A 116 12.82 -13.98 7.61
C THR A 116 12.77 -14.90 6.39
N ALA A 117 11.59 -15.19 5.85
CA ALA A 117 11.46 -16.07 4.70
C ALA A 117 12.04 -15.41 3.44
N GLU A 118 12.83 -16.16 2.67
CA GLU A 118 13.42 -15.67 1.43
C GLU A 118 12.37 -15.48 0.31
N ILE A 119 11.23 -16.16 0.41
CA ILE A 119 10.16 -16.11 -0.59
C ILE A 119 8.81 -16.03 0.11
N GLY A 120 7.98 -15.11 -0.36
CA GLY A 120 6.60 -14.97 0.12
C GLY A 120 6.48 -14.21 1.44
N GLU A 121 7.58 -13.67 1.97
CA GLU A 121 7.51 -12.84 3.16
C GLU A 121 6.75 -11.55 2.87
N LYS A 122 6.01 -11.13 3.86
CA LYS A 122 5.20 -9.91 3.83
C LYS A 122 5.80 -8.87 4.77
N GLY A 123 5.33 -7.63 4.66
CA GLY A 123 5.86 -6.55 5.47
C GLY A 123 5.06 -5.27 5.32
N PHE A 124 5.57 -4.21 5.89
CA PHE A 124 5.03 -2.88 5.72
C PHE A 124 6.12 -1.87 5.38
N LEU A 125 5.70 -0.78 4.76
CA LEU A 125 6.48 0.41 4.49
C LEU A 125 5.81 1.58 5.23
N TYR A 126 6.52 2.26 6.10
CA TYR A 126 6.13 3.51 6.74
C TYR A 126 6.82 4.67 6.04
N THR A 127 6.11 5.74 5.73
CA THR A 127 6.66 6.95 5.13
C THR A 127 6.05 8.19 5.75
N GLU A 128 6.84 9.25 5.88
CA GLU A 128 6.37 10.60 6.22
C GLU A 128 6.58 11.51 5.03
N LEU A 129 5.48 12.06 4.52
CA LEU A 129 5.48 12.96 3.37
C LEU A 129 5.37 14.40 3.86
N THR A 130 6.16 15.30 3.26
CA THR A 130 6.08 16.74 3.54
C THR A 130 5.07 17.38 2.62
N LEU A 131 3.92 17.79 3.19
CA LEU A 131 2.91 18.59 2.52
C LEU A 131 3.19 20.07 2.79
N PRO A 132 2.69 21.02 1.97
CA PRO A 132 2.83 22.47 2.26
C PRO A 132 2.28 22.92 3.62
N ASP A 133 1.31 22.18 4.18
CA ASP A 133 0.65 22.54 5.44
C ASP A 133 0.95 21.53 6.57
N GLY A 134 2.05 20.76 6.47
CA GLY A 134 2.48 19.81 7.50
C GLY A 134 2.91 18.46 6.94
N HIS A 135 2.76 17.40 7.74
CA HIS A 135 3.24 16.06 7.40
C HIS A 135 2.09 15.06 7.25
N LEU A 136 2.29 14.07 6.39
CA LEU A 136 1.37 12.98 6.16
C LEU A 136 2.11 11.65 6.36
N PRO A 137 1.96 10.99 7.51
CA PRO A 137 2.46 9.64 7.68
C PRO A 137 1.54 8.62 6.99
N ILE A 138 2.16 7.68 6.29
CA ILE A 138 1.46 6.60 5.57
C ILE A 138 2.12 5.26 5.89
N VAL A 139 1.29 4.27 6.19
CA VAL A 139 1.66 2.85 6.24
C VAL A 139 1.09 2.15 5.03
N ASN A 140 1.96 1.57 4.22
CA ASN A 140 1.60 0.66 3.14
C ASN A 140 1.95 -0.76 3.55
N LEU A 141 0.96 -1.61 3.79
CA LEU A 141 1.16 -2.98 4.26
C LEU A 141 0.73 -4.03 3.25
N HIS A 142 1.31 -5.23 3.40
CA HIS A 142 0.84 -6.44 2.74
C HIS A 142 0.94 -7.61 3.71
N LEU A 143 -0.19 -8.27 4.00
CA LEU A 143 -0.27 -9.36 4.98
C LEU A 143 -0.26 -10.76 4.32
N ASP A 144 -0.04 -11.79 5.13
CA ASP A 144 -0.02 -13.19 4.69
C ASP A 144 -1.38 -13.63 4.13
N TYR A 145 -1.37 -14.27 2.96
CA TYR A 145 -2.60 -14.70 2.29
C TYR A 145 -3.14 -16.04 2.79
N LYS A 146 -2.30 -16.89 3.42
CA LYS A 146 -2.65 -18.26 3.82
C LYS A 146 -3.23 -18.35 5.22
N SER A 147 -2.56 -17.73 6.19
CA SER A 147 -2.79 -17.96 7.60
C SER A 147 -3.36 -16.76 8.33
N ARG A 148 -4.57 -16.91 8.89
CA ARG A 148 -5.16 -15.90 9.76
C ARG A 148 -4.28 -15.61 10.99
N LEU A 149 -3.70 -16.65 11.60
CA LEU A 149 -2.83 -16.46 12.77
C LEU A 149 -1.59 -15.65 12.42
N ARG A 150 -0.93 -15.95 11.28
CA ARG A 150 0.19 -15.13 10.81
C ARG A 150 -0.21 -13.69 10.56
N ARG A 151 -1.37 -13.42 9.96
CA ARG A 151 -1.85 -12.04 9.77
C ARG A 151 -2.03 -11.30 11.09
N ILE A 152 -2.55 -11.97 12.12
CA ILE A 152 -2.68 -11.36 13.46
C ILE A 152 -1.31 -11.05 14.04
N GLU A 153 -0.36 -12.00 14.01
CA GLU A 153 1.03 -11.78 14.46
C GLU A 153 1.71 -10.63 13.69
N GLN A 154 1.43 -10.50 12.40
CA GLN A 154 1.95 -9.41 11.57
C GLN A 154 1.36 -8.06 11.99
N ILE A 155 0.07 -8.00 12.29
CA ILE A 155 -0.56 -6.78 12.81
C ILE A 155 -0.05 -6.40 14.18
N GLU A 156 0.19 -7.36 15.08
CA GLU A 156 0.81 -7.08 16.39
C GLU A 156 2.19 -6.41 16.24
N ARG A 157 3.00 -6.88 15.30
CA ARG A 157 4.30 -6.24 15.01
C ARG A 157 4.16 -4.82 14.46
N LEU A 158 3.17 -4.58 13.60
CA LEU A 158 2.87 -3.21 13.14
C LEU A 158 2.42 -2.32 14.29
N ILE A 159 1.57 -2.83 15.18
CA ILE A 159 1.10 -2.10 16.37
C ILE A 159 2.30 -1.68 17.24
N VAL A 160 3.20 -2.62 17.56
CA VAL A 160 4.42 -2.32 18.33
C VAL A 160 5.25 -1.21 17.66
N PHE A 161 5.43 -1.29 16.35
CA PHE A 161 6.14 -0.25 15.59
C PHE A 161 5.46 1.13 15.73
N LEU A 162 4.13 1.20 15.63
CA LEU A 162 3.39 2.45 15.77
C LEU A 162 3.47 3.01 17.18
N GLU A 163 3.43 2.17 18.20
CA GLU A 163 3.61 2.57 19.61
C GLU A 163 5.02 3.11 19.88
N GLU A 164 6.04 2.47 19.33
CA GLU A 164 7.43 2.95 19.42
C GLU A 164 7.57 4.32 18.74
N ARG A 165 6.97 4.51 17.56
CA ARG A 165 6.95 5.80 16.84
C ARG A 165 6.21 6.87 17.64
N HIS A 166 5.05 6.55 18.21
CA HIS A 166 4.30 7.45 19.09
C HIS A 166 5.15 7.90 20.29
N THR A 167 5.79 6.94 20.97
CA THR A 167 6.66 7.22 22.10
C THR A 167 7.84 8.12 21.72
N GLN A 168 8.48 7.86 20.57
CA GLN A 168 9.64 8.64 20.11
C GLN A 168 9.28 10.09 19.75
N LYS A 169 8.11 10.30 19.13
CA LYS A 169 7.66 11.63 18.70
C LYS A 169 6.95 12.41 19.82
N GLY A 170 6.44 11.74 20.84
CA GLY A 170 5.59 12.31 21.87
C GLY A 170 4.20 12.72 21.37
N GLU A 171 3.31 13.03 22.30
CA GLU A 171 1.89 13.35 22.01
C GLU A 171 1.72 14.50 20.99
N GLU A 172 2.52 15.55 21.11
CA GLU A 172 2.41 16.72 20.24
C GLU A 172 3.03 16.52 18.84
N GLY A 173 4.00 15.62 18.71
CA GLY A 173 4.72 15.37 17.45
C GLY A 173 4.23 14.16 16.67
N TYR A 174 3.37 13.33 17.27
CA TYR A 174 2.85 12.13 16.61
C TYR A 174 1.60 12.46 15.78
N LEU A 175 1.68 12.13 14.50
CA LEU A 175 0.52 12.18 13.61
C LEU A 175 0.06 10.74 13.31
N SER A 176 -1.22 10.51 13.49
CA SER A 176 -1.83 9.21 13.19
C SER A 176 -1.76 8.91 11.68
N PRO A 177 -1.14 7.78 11.27
CA PRO A 177 -0.92 7.50 9.84
C PRO A 177 -2.19 7.08 9.12
N VAL A 178 -2.29 7.40 7.83
CA VAL A 178 -3.17 6.67 6.93
C VAL A 178 -2.58 5.28 6.72
N VAL A 179 -3.35 4.21 7.02
CA VAL A 179 -2.90 2.82 6.84
C VAL A 179 -3.61 2.21 5.65
N CYS A 180 -2.87 1.74 4.67
CA CYS A 180 -3.45 1.18 3.44
C CYS A 180 -2.70 -0.06 2.96
N GLY A 181 -3.30 -0.82 2.05
CA GLY A 181 -2.66 -1.94 1.41
C GLY A 181 -3.54 -3.16 1.22
N ASP A 182 -2.89 -4.30 0.95
CA ASP A 182 -3.52 -5.61 0.83
C ASP A 182 -3.44 -6.33 2.18
N PHE A 183 -4.56 -6.38 2.88
CA PHE A 183 -4.67 -7.02 4.18
C PHE A 183 -4.84 -8.54 4.10
N ASN A 184 -5.13 -9.08 2.92
CA ASN A 184 -5.48 -10.49 2.75
C ASN A 184 -6.52 -10.99 3.78
N SER A 185 -7.30 -10.07 4.33
CA SER A 185 -8.26 -10.23 5.42
C SER A 185 -9.57 -9.55 5.04
N ARG A 186 -10.70 -10.08 5.47
CA ARG A 186 -12.03 -9.56 5.15
C ARG A 186 -12.54 -8.71 6.30
N SER A 187 -12.98 -7.48 6.05
CA SER A 187 -13.51 -6.55 7.06
C SER A 187 -14.70 -7.10 7.85
N GLY A 188 -15.52 -7.98 7.24
CA GLY A 188 -16.68 -8.58 7.91
C GLY A 188 -16.36 -9.76 8.84
N LYS A 189 -15.08 -10.09 9.09
CA LYS A 189 -14.68 -11.17 10.02
C LYS A 189 -14.12 -10.55 11.31
N PRO A 190 -14.89 -10.57 12.42
CA PRO A 190 -14.53 -9.85 13.66
C PRO A 190 -13.24 -10.34 14.34
N ASN A 191 -12.73 -11.51 13.96
CA ASN A 191 -11.52 -12.10 14.55
C ASN A 191 -10.37 -12.22 13.53
N ASP A 192 -10.33 -11.40 12.47
CA ASP A 192 -9.23 -11.39 11.50
C ASP A 192 -8.42 -10.08 11.60
N ALA A 193 -7.31 -10.03 10.95
CA ALA A 193 -6.27 -9.02 11.07
C ALA A 193 -6.78 -7.57 10.86
N VAL A 194 -7.63 -7.34 9.86
CA VAL A 194 -8.15 -6.00 9.59
C VAL A 194 -9.05 -5.49 10.73
N ALA A 195 -9.86 -6.36 11.33
CA ALA A 195 -10.69 -5.99 12.47
C ALA A 195 -9.86 -5.76 13.73
N HIS A 196 -8.78 -6.53 13.91
CA HIS A 196 -7.85 -6.38 15.04
C HIS A 196 -7.11 -5.04 14.97
N LEU A 197 -6.52 -4.72 13.81
CA LEU A 197 -5.87 -3.42 13.60
C LEU A 197 -6.87 -2.25 13.73
N PHE A 198 -8.05 -2.38 13.13
CA PHE A 198 -9.06 -1.33 13.16
C PHE A 198 -9.46 -1.01 14.60
N LYS A 199 -9.69 -2.04 15.43
CA LYS A 199 -10.02 -1.85 16.84
C LYS A 199 -8.89 -1.12 17.59
N TYR A 200 -7.63 -1.52 17.39
CA TYR A 200 -6.49 -0.83 18.00
C TYR A 200 -6.46 0.65 17.60
N LEU A 201 -6.60 0.95 16.32
CA LEU A 201 -6.58 2.31 15.79
C LEU A 201 -7.80 3.14 16.27
N GLU A 202 -8.98 2.51 16.37
CA GLU A 202 -10.19 3.15 16.89
C GLU A 202 -10.08 3.49 18.38
N ASP A 203 -9.42 2.65 19.16
CA ASP A 203 -9.14 2.89 20.59
C ASP A 203 -8.15 4.06 20.78
N GLN A 204 -7.27 4.35 19.79
CA GLN A 204 -6.35 5.50 19.83
C GLN A 204 -7.05 6.81 19.38
N CYS A 205 -7.77 6.75 18.27
CA CYS A 205 -8.59 7.85 17.75
C CYS A 205 -9.63 7.30 16.75
N ALA A 206 -10.68 8.05 16.46
CA ALA A 206 -11.82 7.62 15.66
C ALA A 206 -11.48 7.35 14.17
N TYR A 207 -10.73 6.29 13.87
CA TYR A 207 -10.44 5.87 12.50
C TYR A 207 -11.69 5.42 11.76
N GLN A 208 -11.64 5.55 10.43
CA GLN A 208 -12.65 5.04 9.51
C GLN A 208 -11.99 4.10 8.50
N ILE A 209 -12.68 3.01 8.12
CA ILE A 209 -12.18 2.01 7.15
C ILE A 209 -12.90 2.15 5.81
N TYR A 210 -12.11 2.16 4.73
CA TYR A 210 -12.62 2.26 3.36
C TYR A 210 -11.97 1.20 2.44
N PRO A 211 -12.74 0.62 1.49
CA PRO A 211 -14.19 0.83 1.34
C PRO A 211 -14.97 0.13 2.46
N GLU A 212 -16.05 0.74 2.93
CA GLU A 212 -16.94 0.11 3.92
C GLU A 212 -17.54 -1.19 3.40
N LYS A 213 -17.85 -1.19 2.10
CA LYS A 213 -18.38 -2.34 1.37
C LYS A 213 -17.73 -2.42 0.00
N GLY A 214 -17.49 -3.64 -0.45
CA GLY A 214 -16.98 -3.85 -1.80
C GLY A 214 -16.01 -5.03 -1.86
N ARG A 215 -15.61 -5.35 -3.08
CA ARG A 215 -14.75 -6.50 -3.36
C ARG A 215 -13.66 -6.09 -4.35
N THR A 216 -12.43 -6.43 -4.01
CA THR A 216 -11.25 -6.02 -4.77
C THR A 216 -10.57 -7.18 -5.49
N PHE A 217 -10.80 -8.44 -5.03
CA PHE A 217 -10.13 -9.63 -5.55
C PHE A 217 -11.11 -10.78 -5.85
N PRO A 218 -10.89 -11.57 -6.91
CA PRO A 218 -10.06 -11.26 -8.08
C PRO A 218 -10.70 -10.17 -8.95
N SER A 219 -9.89 -9.38 -9.67
CA SER A 219 -10.37 -8.17 -10.35
C SER A 219 -11.45 -8.43 -11.41
N LEU A 220 -11.43 -9.58 -12.11
CA LEU A 220 -12.43 -9.93 -13.15
C LEU A 220 -13.81 -10.20 -12.54
N LEU A 221 -13.89 -11.05 -11.52
CA LEU A 221 -15.11 -11.45 -10.81
C LEU A 221 -14.85 -11.36 -9.31
N PRO A 222 -14.91 -10.17 -8.72
CA PRO A 222 -14.50 -9.97 -7.34
C PRO A 222 -15.45 -10.64 -6.36
N ILE A 223 -14.86 -11.47 -5.49
CA ILE A 223 -15.58 -12.20 -4.42
C ILE A 223 -15.08 -11.83 -3.03
N HIS A 224 -13.90 -11.20 -2.94
CA HIS A 224 -13.27 -10.79 -1.68
C HIS A 224 -12.94 -9.30 -1.67
N GLY A 225 -13.17 -8.59 -0.56
CA GLY A 225 -12.59 -7.29 -0.25
C GLY A 225 -11.35 -7.54 0.61
N LEU A 226 -10.17 -7.27 0.06
CA LEU A 226 -8.87 -7.55 0.70
C LEU A 226 -8.04 -6.28 0.87
N ASP A 227 -8.34 -5.25 0.07
CA ASP A 227 -7.58 -3.99 0.00
C ASP A 227 -8.38 -2.89 0.68
N PHE A 228 -7.75 -2.20 1.63
CA PHE A 228 -8.40 -1.17 2.45
C PHE A 228 -7.50 0.06 2.62
N ILE A 229 -8.15 1.18 2.97
CA ILE A 229 -7.52 2.41 3.43
C ILE A 229 -8.21 2.81 4.75
N LEU A 230 -7.45 2.82 5.84
CA LEU A 230 -7.89 3.25 7.15
C LEU A 230 -7.45 4.70 7.33
N VAL A 231 -8.41 5.57 7.63
CA VAL A 231 -8.21 7.01 7.63
C VAL A 231 -8.44 7.57 9.03
N PRO A 232 -7.46 8.30 9.61
CA PRO A 232 -7.59 8.94 10.91
C PRO A 232 -8.51 10.18 10.84
N PRO A 233 -9.01 10.67 12.00
CA PRO A 233 -10.00 11.75 12.05
C PRO A 233 -9.48 13.13 11.60
N SER A 234 -8.16 13.29 11.41
CA SER A 234 -7.55 14.49 10.81
C SER A 234 -7.97 14.72 9.35
N TYR A 235 -8.56 13.70 8.73
CA TYR A 235 -9.03 13.75 7.34
C TYR A 235 -10.51 13.37 7.25
N LYS A 236 -11.23 14.05 6.35
CA LYS A 236 -12.59 13.69 5.97
C LYS A 236 -12.55 13.01 4.61
N VAL A 237 -13.11 11.81 4.52
CA VAL A 237 -13.27 11.13 3.23
C VAL A 237 -14.42 11.73 2.46
N MET A 238 -14.09 12.34 1.33
CA MET A 238 -15.07 12.95 0.42
C MET A 238 -15.60 11.93 -0.60
N ARG A 239 -14.77 10.96 -0.97
CA ARG A 239 -15.11 9.92 -1.92
C ARG A 239 -14.26 8.68 -1.66
N CYS A 240 -14.84 7.51 -1.81
CA CYS A 240 -14.13 6.24 -1.92
C CYS A 240 -14.63 5.47 -3.14
N GLU A 241 -13.71 4.89 -3.91
CA GLU A 241 -14.06 4.11 -5.10
C GLU A 241 -13.15 2.89 -5.24
N ILE A 242 -13.74 1.75 -5.60
CA ILE A 242 -13.04 0.56 -6.09
C ILE A 242 -13.05 0.64 -7.62
N LEU A 243 -11.90 0.87 -8.23
CA LEU A 243 -11.82 1.09 -9.67
C LEU A 243 -12.04 -0.21 -10.45
N ARG A 244 -12.96 -0.16 -11.41
CA ARG A 244 -13.18 -1.27 -12.35
C ARG A 244 -12.13 -1.24 -13.46
N CYS A 245 -10.96 -1.81 -13.19
CA CYS A 245 -9.89 -1.95 -14.16
C CYS A 245 -9.21 -3.32 -14.03
N TYR A 246 -8.49 -3.72 -15.07
CA TYR A 246 -7.92 -5.07 -15.21
C TYR A 246 -6.41 -4.99 -15.45
N VAL A 247 -5.74 -4.17 -14.65
CA VAL A 247 -4.28 -3.97 -14.71
C VAL A 247 -3.53 -4.95 -13.79
N SER A 248 -4.24 -5.54 -12.84
CA SER A 248 -3.77 -6.54 -11.88
C SER A 248 -4.91 -7.49 -11.55
N ASP A 249 -4.62 -8.58 -10.83
CA ASP A 249 -5.64 -9.46 -10.24
C ASP A 249 -6.35 -8.82 -9.03
N HIS A 250 -5.85 -7.70 -8.50
CA HIS A 250 -6.55 -6.82 -7.57
C HIS A 250 -7.14 -5.59 -8.26
N ARG A 251 -8.24 -5.05 -7.72
CA ARG A 251 -8.80 -3.75 -8.08
C ARG A 251 -8.23 -2.67 -7.17
N PRO A 252 -7.80 -1.53 -7.73
CA PRO A 252 -7.35 -0.40 -6.90
C PRO A 252 -8.48 0.14 -6.03
N VAL A 253 -8.13 0.60 -4.83
CA VAL A 253 -8.97 1.42 -3.98
C VAL A 253 -8.44 2.85 -4.00
N VAL A 254 -9.33 3.81 -4.20
CA VAL A 254 -9.00 5.24 -4.22
C VAL A 254 -9.87 5.97 -3.20
N VAL A 255 -9.26 6.87 -2.44
CA VAL A 255 -9.97 7.81 -1.57
C VAL A 255 -9.57 9.25 -1.90
N ASP A 256 -10.56 10.14 -1.89
CA ASP A 256 -10.37 11.58 -1.91
C ASP A 256 -10.59 12.10 -0.48
N LEU A 257 -9.57 12.71 0.09
CA LEU A 257 -9.53 13.23 1.44
C LEU A 257 -9.54 14.76 1.44
N GLU A 258 -10.25 15.32 2.41
CA GLU A 258 -10.15 16.73 2.80
C GLU A 258 -9.38 16.81 4.11
N ILE A 259 -8.34 17.63 4.17
CA ILE A 259 -7.56 17.86 5.40
C ILE A 259 -8.36 18.78 6.29
N LEU A 260 -8.72 18.32 7.50
CA LEU A 260 -9.58 19.07 8.43
C LEU A 260 -8.79 19.99 9.36
N ASN A 261 -7.56 19.64 9.70
CA ASN A 261 -6.70 20.39 10.63
C ASN A 261 -5.34 20.66 10.01
N GLU A 262 -4.63 21.67 10.48
CA GLU A 262 -3.22 21.83 10.15
C GLU A 262 -2.44 20.60 10.65
N LEU A 263 -1.75 19.94 9.74
CA LEU A 263 -0.91 18.77 10.02
C LEU A 263 0.45 19.29 10.53
N LYS A 264 0.47 19.66 11.81
CA LYS A 264 1.68 20.25 12.45
C LYS A 264 2.67 19.18 12.86
#